data_74b722b945aafade53232868982d276a
#
_entry.id   74b722b945aafade53232868982d276a
#
_cell.length_a   1.000
_cell.length_b   1.000
_cell.length_c   1.000
_cell.angle_alpha   90.00
_cell.angle_beta   90.00
_cell.angle_gamma   90.00
#
_symmetry.space_group_name_H-M   'P 1'
#
loop_
_entity.id
_entity.type
_entity.pdbx_description
1 polymer ?
#
loop_
_entity_poly.entity_id
_entity_poly.type
_entity_poly.pdbx_seq_one_letter_code
_entity_poly.pdbx_strand_id
1 'polypeptide(L)'
;TRMVNGRGMWASPDTVKAFVNYVDIMMQNLSKDIVYFNTINEPGIFSMFGYFSNQKFPPGIQNEKTFIKASDNIIKAHKESLHTIKKHNENSKVAMTHALHEWDDGDKSVLNQYIKYHLEDKFFFASDEDDYIALQTYSIKRTSPSIFFRGISWLLIKVPVLRNRLLPKFLDTFSGRNDFVTPNVRTTKMGYEYRPQAVLYNLHRIHKQFPDKEIFITENGIATDDDKERIEFVTDVLSDLHKYNEEHGKIIGYLYWSLLDNFEWDLGYQMNFGLVEVDKTDFSRHPHESAKWFGEISRTNNLSKQ
;
A
#
# COMPACT_ATOMS: atom_id res chain seq x y z
N THR A 1 3.03 16.92 17.78
CA THR A 1 3.81 17.22 16.54
C THR A 1 5.23 17.67 16.85
N ARG A 2 5.50 18.57 17.78
CA ARG A 2 6.88 18.98 18.15
C ARG A 2 7.72 17.87 18.77
N MET A 3 7.13 16.97 19.56
CA MET A 3 7.84 15.82 20.16
C MET A 3 8.30 14.80 19.11
N VAL A 4 7.54 14.63 18.03
CA VAL A 4 7.84 13.66 16.97
C VAL A 4 8.95 14.20 16.06
N ASN A 5 8.88 15.45 15.62
CA ASN A 5 9.83 16.04 14.67
C ASN A 5 11.25 16.22 15.23
N GLY A 6 11.44 16.36 16.54
CA GLY A 6 12.76 16.58 17.16
C GLY A 6 13.54 15.30 17.48
N ARG A 7 12.95 14.09 17.32
CA ARG A 7 13.52 12.83 17.81
C ARG A 7 13.55 11.69 16.78
N GLY A 8 13.52 11.99 15.49
CA GLY A 8 13.59 10.98 14.42
C GLY A 8 12.27 10.25 14.16
N MET A 9 11.13 10.79 14.60
CA MET A 9 9.78 10.24 14.36
C MET A 9 9.72 8.75 14.74
N TRP A 10 9.36 7.86 13.81
CA TRP A 10 9.24 6.41 14.06
C TRP A 10 10.56 5.73 14.47
N ALA A 11 11.73 6.33 14.23
CA ALA A 11 12.97 5.81 14.77
C ALA A 11 13.12 6.02 16.29
N SER A 12 12.21 6.78 16.93
CA SER A 12 12.17 6.93 18.39
C SER A 12 11.14 5.97 19.04
N PRO A 13 11.52 5.26 20.10
CA PRO A 13 10.57 4.43 20.85
C PRO A 13 9.47 5.26 21.56
N ASP A 14 9.70 6.56 21.77
CA ASP A 14 8.68 7.45 22.33
C ASP A 14 7.50 7.63 21.37
N THR A 15 7.74 7.51 20.05
CA THR A 15 6.67 7.56 19.05
C THR A 15 5.73 6.36 19.17
N VAL A 16 6.26 5.18 19.47
CA VAL A 16 5.45 3.98 19.72
C VAL A 16 4.48 4.24 20.88
N LYS A 17 5.00 4.71 22.01
CA LYS A 17 4.18 5.02 23.19
C LYS A 17 3.11 6.08 22.90
N ALA A 18 3.50 7.15 22.19
CA ALA A 18 2.58 8.22 21.81
C ALA A 18 1.47 7.73 20.88
N PHE A 19 1.80 6.84 19.94
CA PHE A 19 0.84 6.25 19.01
C PHE A 19 -0.14 5.32 19.74
N VAL A 20 0.35 4.45 20.61
CA VAL A 20 -0.50 3.55 21.41
C VAL A 20 -1.43 4.34 22.32
N ASN A 21 -0.93 5.43 22.96
CA ASN A 21 -1.77 6.32 23.75
C ASN A 21 -2.84 7.03 22.91
N TYR A 22 -2.51 7.44 21.67
CA TYR A 22 -3.49 7.98 20.74
C TYR A 22 -4.58 6.94 20.41
N VAL A 23 -4.19 5.69 20.13
CA VAL A 23 -5.14 4.60 19.88
C VAL A 23 -6.03 4.37 21.11
N ASP A 24 -5.48 4.35 22.31
CA ASP A 24 -6.25 4.19 23.55
C ASP A 24 -7.33 5.28 23.71
N ILE A 25 -6.97 6.55 23.46
CA ILE A 25 -7.92 7.68 23.49
C ILE A 25 -9.01 7.52 22.42
N MET A 26 -8.64 7.10 21.19
CA MET A 26 -9.60 6.85 20.13
C MET A 26 -10.59 5.75 20.52
N MET A 27 -10.09 4.66 21.13
CA MET A 27 -10.93 3.54 21.54
C MET A 27 -11.89 3.89 22.68
N GLN A 28 -11.51 4.76 23.63
CA GLN A 28 -12.40 5.27 24.65
C GLN A 28 -13.64 5.96 24.08
N ASN A 29 -13.54 6.53 22.89
CA ASN A 29 -14.61 7.30 22.26
C ASN A 29 -15.34 6.55 21.13
N LEU A 30 -14.67 5.66 20.40
CA LEU A 30 -15.16 5.09 19.12
C LEU A 30 -15.32 3.56 19.15
N SER A 31 -14.94 2.88 20.24
CA SER A 31 -14.92 1.40 20.27
C SER A 31 -16.28 0.74 20.04
N LYS A 32 -17.38 1.46 20.28
CA LYS A 32 -18.75 0.94 20.10
C LYS A 32 -19.27 1.12 18.69
N ASP A 33 -18.71 2.05 17.92
CA ASP A 33 -19.21 2.49 16.63
C ASP A 33 -18.45 1.86 15.45
N ILE A 34 -17.24 1.32 15.71
CA ILE A 34 -16.33 0.81 14.68
C ILE A 34 -16.05 -0.67 14.93
N VAL A 35 -16.20 -1.48 13.89
CA VAL A 35 -15.91 -2.92 13.92
C VAL A 35 -14.52 -3.22 13.37
N TYR A 36 -14.14 -2.61 12.24
CA TYR A 36 -12.87 -2.85 11.55
C TYR A 36 -11.92 -1.67 11.78
N PHE A 37 -10.74 -1.97 12.31
CA PHE A 37 -9.69 -1.00 12.57
C PHE A 37 -8.44 -1.32 11.75
N ASN A 38 -7.98 -0.37 10.95
CA ASN A 38 -6.66 -0.40 10.36
C ASN A 38 -5.74 0.52 11.17
N THR A 39 -4.72 -0.04 11.80
CA THR A 39 -3.84 0.70 12.73
C THR A 39 -2.90 1.64 12.00
N ILE A 40 -2.23 1.14 10.97
CA ILE A 40 -1.18 1.86 10.23
C ILE A 40 -1.37 1.58 8.74
N ASN A 41 -1.43 2.66 7.95
CA ASN A 41 -1.57 2.58 6.50
C ASN A 41 -0.20 2.46 5.83
N GLU A 42 -0.03 1.46 4.94
CA GLU A 42 1.13 1.27 4.05
C GLU A 42 2.50 1.52 4.71
N PRO A 43 2.82 0.83 5.80
CA PRO A 43 4.03 1.11 6.60
C PRO A 43 5.32 1.00 5.78
N GLY A 44 5.36 0.12 4.79
CA GLY A 44 6.51 -0.05 3.92
C GLY A 44 6.76 1.17 3.04
N ILE A 45 5.69 1.77 2.49
CA ILE A 45 5.78 2.94 1.62
C ILE A 45 6.38 4.12 2.39
N PHE A 46 5.72 4.57 3.47
CA PHE A 46 6.19 5.77 4.15
C PHE A 46 7.52 5.55 4.90
N SER A 47 7.81 4.34 5.37
CA SER A 47 9.10 4.06 6.00
C SER A 47 10.25 4.04 4.99
N MET A 48 10.06 3.41 3.84
CA MET A 48 11.04 3.37 2.75
C MET A 48 11.34 4.79 2.25
N PHE A 49 10.30 5.55 1.89
CA PHE A 49 10.45 6.88 1.32
C PHE A 49 10.81 7.97 2.34
N GLY A 50 10.49 7.78 3.60
CA GLY A 50 10.84 8.73 4.65
C GLY A 50 12.21 8.54 5.26
N TYR A 51 12.74 7.30 5.30
CA TYR A 51 13.96 6.99 6.03
C TYR A 51 15.10 6.42 5.18
N PHE A 52 14.81 5.89 4.00
CA PHE A 52 15.81 5.19 3.20
C PHE A 52 15.98 5.79 1.81
N SER A 53 14.93 5.95 1.02
CA SER A 53 15.04 6.47 -0.34
C SER A 53 14.57 7.95 -0.44
N ASN A 54 14.66 8.53 -1.52
CA ASN A 54 14.51 9.84 -2.14
C ASN A 54 13.98 11.05 -1.34
N GLN A 55 13.81 10.97 -0.03
CA GLN A 55 13.42 12.08 0.84
C GLN A 55 12.08 12.79 0.48
N LYS A 56 11.21 12.13 -0.25
CA LYS A 56 9.91 12.69 -0.64
C LYS A 56 8.93 12.75 0.54
N PHE A 57 9.10 11.85 1.50
CA PHE A 57 8.27 11.76 2.69
C PHE A 57 9.03 12.22 3.94
N PRO A 58 8.35 12.87 4.90
CA PRO A 58 8.95 13.13 6.20
C PRO A 58 9.38 11.83 6.90
N PRO A 59 10.53 11.84 7.61
CA PRO A 59 11.41 12.97 7.95
C PRO A 59 12.52 13.26 6.93
N GLY A 60 12.55 12.59 5.78
CA GLY A 60 13.56 12.81 4.76
C GLY A 60 14.96 12.36 5.13
N ILE A 61 15.08 11.26 5.86
CA ILE A 61 16.35 10.68 6.32
C ILE A 61 16.79 9.61 5.32
N GLN A 62 18.05 9.68 4.86
CA GLN A 62 18.64 8.63 4.00
C GLN A 62 19.64 7.80 4.81
N ASN A 63 19.15 6.92 5.67
CA ASN A 63 19.98 6.08 6.52
C ASN A 63 19.34 4.72 6.81
N GLU A 64 19.99 3.63 6.37
CA GLU A 64 19.47 2.27 6.52
C GLU A 64 19.23 1.86 7.98
N LYS A 65 20.15 2.19 8.90
CA LYS A 65 19.98 1.82 10.31
C LYS A 65 18.76 2.50 10.93
N THR A 66 18.55 3.77 10.58
CA THR A 66 17.38 4.54 11.04
C THR A 66 16.10 3.99 10.42
N PHE A 67 16.14 3.62 9.13
CA PHE A 67 15.04 2.97 8.42
C PHE A 67 14.63 1.65 9.07
N ILE A 68 15.59 0.75 9.34
CA ILE A 68 15.32 -0.53 9.98
C ILE A 68 14.68 -0.31 11.36
N LYS A 69 15.26 0.61 12.16
CA LYS A 69 14.73 0.94 13.49
C LYS A 69 13.32 1.54 13.43
N ALA A 70 13.04 2.40 12.46
CA ALA A 70 11.71 2.95 12.24
C ALA A 70 10.71 1.83 11.89
N SER A 71 11.08 0.94 10.96
CA SER A 71 10.25 -0.20 10.57
C SER A 71 9.93 -1.13 11.75
N ASP A 72 10.93 -1.42 12.61
CA ASP A 72 10.73 -2.26 13.81
C ASP A 72 9.77 -1.57 14.81
N ASN A 73 9.92 -0.26 15.02
CA ASN A 73 9.04 0.51 15.89
C ASN A 73 7.61 0.61 15.33
N ILE A 74 7.44 0.68 14.01
CA ILE A 74 6.13 0.67 13.35
C ILE A 74 5.41 -0.65 13.62
N ILE A 75 6.09 -1.79 13.42
CA ILE A 75 5.55 -3.12 13.72
C ILE A 75 5.19 -3.22 15.20
N LYS A 76 6.07 -2.76 16.09
CA LYS A 76 5.80 -2.73 17.52
C LYS A 76 4.58 -1.89 17.88
N ALA A 77 4.45 -0.70 17.29
CA ALA A 77 3.30 0.18 17.50
C ALA A 77 2.00 -0.46 17.04
N HIS A 78 2.02 -1.16 15.90
CA HIS A 78 0.88 -1.92 15.40
C HIS A 78 0.45 -3.01 16.39
N LYS A 79 1.36 -3.89 16.82
CA LYS A 79 1.06 -4.99 17.75
C LYS A 79 0.55 -4.48 19.11
N GLU A 80 1.19 -3.47 19.69
CA GLU A 80 0.71 -2.87 20.94
C GLU A 80 -0.66 -2.18 20.78
N SER A 81 -0.92 -1.58 19.60
CA SER A 81 -2.23 -0.98 19.29
C SER A 81 -3.32 -2.04 19.12
N LEU A 82 -3.01 -3.16 18.47
CA LEU A 82 -3.92 -4.30 18.33
C LEU A 82 -4.39 -4.77 19.72
N HIS A 83 -3.45 -5.01 20.63
CA HIS A 83 -3.80 -5.40 22.02
C HIS A 83 -4.60 -4.33 22.74
N THR A 84 -4.28 -3.05 22.53
CA THR A 84 -5.04 -1.94 23.13
C THR A 84 -6.47 -1.91 22.61
N ILE A 85 -6.68 -2.06 21.30
CA ILE A 85 -8.02 -2.10 20.68
C ILE A 85 -8.83 -3.28 21.25
N LYS A 86 -8.24 -4.47 21.27
CA LYS A 86 -8.90 -5.68 21.79
C LYS A 86 -9.27 -5.57 23.27
N LYS A 87 -8.48 -4.85 24.06
CA LYS A 87 -8.78 -4.58 25.48
C LYS A 87 -10.04 -3.73 25.66
N HIS A 88 -10.30 -2.79 24.77
CA HIS A 88 -11.52 -1.96 24.78
C HIS A 88 -12.74 -2.69 24.23
N ASN A 89 -12.55 -3.47 23.16
CA ASN A 89 -13.59 -4.25 22.52
C ASN A 89 -12.97 -5.49 21.86
N GLU A 90 -13.15 -6.65 22.46
CA GLU A 90 -12.62 -7.93 21.99
C GLU A 90 -13.16 -8.33 20.60
N ASN A 91 -14.36 -7.87 20.26
CA ASN A 91 -15.00 -8.15 18.97
C ASN A 91 -14.50 -7.27 17.82
N SER A 92 -13.71 -6.22 18.09
CA SER A 92 -13.10 -5.40 17.06
C SER A 92 -12.20 -6.25 16.16
N LYS A 93 -12.27 -6.03 14.86
CA LYS A 93 -11.38 -6.64 13.88
C LYS A 93 -10.24 -5.67 13.57
N VAL A 94 -9.01 -6.13 13.73
CA VAL A 94 -7.82 -5.26 13.66
C VAL A 94 -6.84 -5.81 12.64
N ALA A 95 -6.31 -4.94 11.78
CA ALA A 95 -5.24 -5.24 10.86
C ALA A 95 -4.30 -4.04 10.65
N MET A 96 -3.18 -4.29 10.02
CA MET A 96 -2.33 -3.29 9.36
C MET A 96 -2.61 -3.33 7.85
N THR A 97 -2.66 -2.19 7.17
CA THR A 97 -2.89 -2.16 5.72
C THR A 97 -1.58 -2.29 4.94
N HIS A 98 -1.58 -3.20 3.98
CA HIS A 98 -0.40 -3.55 3.19
C HIS A 98 -0.53 -3.10 1.74
N ALA A 99 0.39 -2.25 1.29
CA ALA A 99 0.63 -2.02 -0.13
C ALA A 99 1.42 -3.22 -0.69
N LEU A 100 0.75 -4.14 -1.35
CA LEU A 100 1.37 -5.28 -2.00
C LEU A 100 1.31 -5.11 -3.52
N HIS A 101 2.42 -5.43 -4.18
CA HIS A 101 2.52 -5.40 -5.64
C HIS A 101 2.63 -6.82 -6.19
N GLU A 102 2.20 -7.01 -7.42
CA GLU A 102 2.71 -8.13 -8.19
C GLU A 102 4.21 -7.91 -8.40
N TRP A 103 5.02 -8.94 -8.27
CA TRP A 103 6.46 -8.89 -8.50
C TRP A 103 6.81 -9.74 -9.69
N ASP A 104 7.71 -9.25 -10.53
CA ASP A 104 8.24 -10.04 -11.64
C ASP A 104 9.08 -11.21 -11.10
N ASP A 105 8.46 -12.39 -11.04
CA ASP A 105 9.08 -13.61 -10.53
C ASP A 105 10.28 -14.08 -11.37
N GLY A 106 10.42 -13.54 -12.59
CA GLY A 106 11.60 -13.74 -13.45
C GLY A 106 12.86 -13.03 -12.92
N ASP A 107 12.70 -11.98 -12.11
CA ASP A 107 13.83 -11.26 -11.52
C ASP A 107 14.13 -11.72 -10.10
N LYS A 108 15.05 -12.67 -9.98
CA LYS A 108 15.61 -13.16 -8.70
C LYS A 108 16.82 -12.36 -8.23
N SER A 109 16.98 -11.12 -8.67
CA SER A 109 18.10 -10.27 -8.24
C SER A 109 18.07 -10.01 -6.73
N VAL A 110 19.25 -9.86 -6.14
CA VAL A 110 19.37 -9.51 -4.70
C VAL A 110 18.72 -8.16 -4.40
N LEU A 111 18.71 -7.24 -5.38
CA LEU A 111 18.04 -5.95 -5.25
C LEU A 111 16.52 -6.12 -5.14
N ASN A 112 15.93 -6.92 -6.03
CA ASN A 112 14.50 -7.17 -6.01
C ASN A 112 14.06 -7.79 -4.69
N GLN A 113 14.79 -8.82 -4.23
CA GLN A 113 14.55 -9.46 -2.94
C GLN A 113 14.70 -8.50 -1.76
N TYR A 114 15.71 -7.62 -1.78
CA TYR A 114 15.94 -6.63 -0.74
C TYR A 114 14.80 -5.60 -0.67
N ILE A 115 14.41 -5.05 -1.83
CA ILE A 115 13.32 -4.07 -1.90
C ILE A 115 12.01 -4.73 -1.48
N LYS A 116 11.66 -5.89 -2.03
CA LYS A 116 10.43 -6.62 -1.70
C LYS A 116 10.36 -6.90 -0.20
N TYR A 117 11.43 -7.39 0.40
CA TYR A 117 11.47 -7.67 1.83
C TYR A 117 11.22 -6.43 2.67
N HIS A 118 11.90 -5.33 2.39
CA HIS A 118 11.81 -4.13 3.22
C HIS A 118 10.57 -3.26 2.93
N LEU A 119 10.05 -3.33 1.71
CA LEU A 119 8.84 -2.59 1.32
C LEU A 119 7.57 -3.33 1.75
N GLU A 120 7.58 -4.65 1.70
CA GLU A 120 6.37 -5.45 1.88
C GLU A 120 6.53 -6.59 2.90
N ASP A 121 7.39 -7.60 2.60
CA ASP A 121 7.39 -8.87 3.31
C ASP A 121 7.61 -8.73 4.81
N LYS A 122 8.48 -7.80 5.23
CA LYS A 122 8.75 -7.54 6.65
C LYS A 122 7.50 -7.16 7.44
N PHE A 123 6.65 -6.32 6.87
CA PHE A 123 5.39 -5.89 7.50
C PHE A 123 4.30 -6.94 7.31
N PHE A 124 4.22 -7.52 6.13
CA PHE A 124 3.25 -8.55 5.80
C PHE A 124 3.36 -9.78 6.71
N PHE A 125 4.59 -10.25 6.98
CA PHE A 125 4.81 -11.36 7.90
C PHE A 125 4.58 -11.01 9.37
N ALA A 126 4.54 -9.72 9.71
CA ALA A 126 4.21 -9.27 11.07
C ALA A 126 2.71 -9.26 11.38
N SER A 127 1.85 -9.56 10.39
CA SER A 127 0.38 -9.64 10.52
C SER A 127 -0.13 -11.02 10.96
N ASP A 128 0.70 -11.79 11.63
CA ASP A 128 0.34 -13.09 12.19
C ASP A 128 -0.82 -13.01 13.21
N GLU A 129 -0.85 -11.94 14.00
CA GLU A 129 -1.88 -11.69 15.02
C GLU A 129 -3.10 -10.91 14.49
N ASP A 130 -3.05 -10.37 13.27
CA ASP A 130 -4.16 -9.60 12.68
C ASP A 130 -5.41 -10.46 12.50
N ASP A 131 -6.60 -9.89 12.64
CA ASP A 131 -7.85 -10.62 12.43
C ASP A 131 -8.15 -10.90 10.95
N TYR A 132 -7.64 -10.05 10.06
CA TYR A 132 -7.79 -10.16 8.60
C TYR A 132 -6.56 -9.55 7.92
N ILE A 133 -6.42 -9.75 6.63
CA ILE A 133 -5.39 -9.06 5.83
C ILE A 133 -6.03 -7.92 5.06
N ALA A 134 -5.58 -6.70 5.33
CA ALA A 134 -5.99 -5.50 4.61
C ALA A 134 -5.04 -5.26 3.43
N LEU A 135 -5.55 -5.47 2.21
CA LEU A 135 -4.79 -5.40 0.96
C LEU A 135 -5.03 -4.08 0.24
N GLN A 136 -3.94 -3.42 -0.15
CA GLN A 136 -3.90 -2.32 -1.11
C GLN A 136 -3.01 -2.74 -2.27
N THR A 137 -3.51 -2.68 -3.50
CA THR A 137 -2.75 -3.15 -4.67
C THR A 137 -3.20 -2.44 -5.94
N TYR A 138 -2.25 -2.06 -6.80
CA TYR A 138 -2.51 -1.24 -7.97
C TYR A 138 -1.85 -1.75 -9.25
N SER A 139 -0.68 -2.39 -9.15
CA SER A 139 0.11 -2.74 -10.34
C SER A 139 1.22 -3.75 -10.01
N ILE A 140 2.08 -3.97 -11.00
CA ILE A 140 3.27 -4.82 -10.94
C ILE A 140 4.52 -3.98 -10.69
N LYS A 141 5.48 -4.53 -9.96
CA LYS A 141 6.86 -4.01 -9.82
C LYS A 141 7.81 -4.86 -10.64
N ARG A 142 8.52 -4.20 -11.54
CA ARG A 142 9.59 -4.82 -12.31
C ARG A 142 10.92 -4.17 -11.95
N THR A 143 11.98 -4.96 -11.95
CA THR A 143 13.35 -4.47 -11.82
C THR A 143 14.10 -4.70 -13.14
N SER A 144 15.14 -3.92 -13.41
CA SER A 144 15.85 -4.02 -14.67
C SER A 144 16.58 -5.37 -14.80
N PRO A 145 16.39 -6.12 -15.90
CA PRO A 145 17.01 -7.43 -16.12
C PRO A 145 18.48 -7.38 -16.53
N SER A 146 19.08 -6.20 -16.71
CA SER A 146 20.45 -6.05 -17.21
C SER A 146 21.47 -6.70 -16.26
N ILE A 147 22.37 -7.53 -16.82
CA ILE A 147 23.44 -8.22 -16.07
C ILE A 147 24.36 -7.22 -15.36
N PHE A 148 24.65 -6.10 -16.00
CA PHE A 148 25.44 -5.01 -15.41
C PHE A 148 24.76 -4.42 -14.17
N PHE A 149 23.47 -4.17 -14.26
CA PHE A 149 22.66 -3.65 -13.16
C PHE A 149 22.58 -4.65 -12.00
N ARG A 150 22.44 -5.94 -12.29
CA ARG A 150 22.46 -7.02 -11.28
C ARG A 150 23.80 -7.09 -10.53
N GLY A 151 24.93 -6.93 -11.23
CA GLY A 151 26.26 -6.91 -10.61
C GLY A 151 26.46 -5.72 -9.68
N ILE A 152 26.10 -4.52 -10.11
CA ILE A 152 26.19 -3.31 -9.27
C ILE A 152 25.27 -3.42 -8.05
N SER A 153 24.03 -3.80 -8.23
CA SER A 153 23.09 -3.93 -7.13
C SER A 153 23.50 -5.00 -6.12
N TRP A 154 24.08 -6.11 -6.57
CA TRP A 154 24.67 -7.12 -5.69
C TRP A 154 25.77 -6.53 -4.80
N LEU A 155 26.72 -5.77 -5.38
CA LEU A 155 27.79 -5.11 -4.65
C LEU A 155 27.24 -4.09 -3.64
N LEU A 156 26.30 -3.25 -4.08
CA LEU A 156 25.68 -2.23 -3.22
C LEU A 156 24.97 -2.84 -2.01
N ILE A 157 24.35 -4.01 -2.16
CA ILE A 157 23.60 -4.65 -1.06
C ILE A 157 24.53 -5.45 -0.15
N LYS A 158 25.50 -6.16 -0.70
CA LYS A 158 26.40 -7.04 0.10
C LYS A 158 27.45 -6.29 0.90
N VAL A 159 27.81 -5.05 0.49
CA VAL A 159 28.82 -4.24 1.19
C VAL A 159 28.12 -3.18 2.05
N PRO A 160 28.12 -3.30 3.40
CA PRO A 160 27.32 -2.44 4.29
C PRO A 160 27.60 -0.93 4.14
N VAL A 161 28.85 -0.54 3.87
CA VAL A 161 29.22 0.87 3.67
C VAL A 161 28.60 1.43 2.38
N LEU A 162 28.63 0.63 1.29
CA LEU A 162 28.03 1.00 0.02
C LEU A 162 26.50 1.02 0.12
N ARG A 163 25.93 0.02 0.80
CA ARG A 163 24.49 -0.08 1.04
C ARG A 163 23.98 1.16 1.76
N ASN A 164 24.63 1.61 2.81
CA ASN A 164 24.20 2.78 3.57
C ASN A 164 24.33 4.11 2.80
N ARG A 165 25.36 4.24 1.95
CA ARG A 165 25.71 5.52 1.31
C ARG A 165 25.20 5.66 -0.13
N LEU A 166 25.23 4.58 -0.87
CA LEU A 166 24.99 4.59 -2.32
C LEU A 166 23.67 3.96 -2.72
N LEU A 167 23.20 2.91 -2.02
CA LEU A 167 21.94 2.27 -2.37
C LEU A 167 20.74 3.21 -2.31
N PRO A 168 20.57 4.08 -1.29
CA PRO A 168 19.50 5.07 -1.29
C PRO A 168 19.52 5.97 -2.53
N LYS A 169 20.68 6.54 -2.86
CA LYS A 169 20.84 7.40 -4.04
C LYS A 169 20.61 6.65 -5.36
N PHE A 170 21.06 5.39 -5.41
CA PHE A 170 20.82 4.51 -6.54
C PHE A 170 19.32 4.27 -6.74
N LEU A 171 18.60 3.95 -5.68
CA LEU A 171 17.15 3.79 -5.72
C LEU A 171 16.44 5.08 -6.12
N ASP A 172 16.88 6.23 -5.62
CA ASP A 172 16.31 7.54 -5.98
C ASP A 172 16.42 7.83 -7.48
N THR A 173 17.53 7.44 -8.10
CA THR A 173 17.73 7.61 -9.54
C THR A 173 16.71 6.81 -10.34
N PHE A 174 16.21 5.71 -9.80
CA PHE A 174 15.32 4.76 -10.49
C PHE A 174 13.89 4.77 -9.96
N SER A 175 13.63 5.21 -8.73
CA SER A 175 12.28 5.18 -8.13
C SER A 175 11.31 6.25 -8.63
N GLY A 176 11.83 7.28 -9.27
CA GLY A 176 11.04 8.41 -9.80
C GLY A 176 10.80 8.35 -11.31
N ARG A 177 11.21 7.28 -11.97
CA ARG A 177 11.10 7.14 -13.42
C ARG A 177 10.29 5.91 -13.77
N ASN A 178 9.49 6.04 -14.82
CA ASN A 178 8.82 4.94 -15.51
C ASN A 178 9.82 3.98 -16.20
N ASP A 179 11.11 4.06 -15.88
CA ASP A 179 12.21 3.33 -16.52
C ASP A 179 12.14 1.81 -16.29
N PHE A 180 11.27 1.37 -15.38
CA PHE A 180 10.98 -0.04 -15.11
C PHE A 180 9.69 -0.53 -15.79
N VAL A 181 9.02 0.33 -16.55
CA VAL A 181 7.87 -0.09 -17.35
C VAL A 181 8.38 -0.84 -18.58
N THR A 182 7.80 -1.99 -18.83
CA THR A 182 8.11 -2.74 -20.04
C THR A 182 7.78 -1.89 -21.27
N PRO A 183 8.68 -1.74 -22.26
CA PRO A 183 8.38 -0.98 -23.46
C PRO A 183 7.11 -1.51 -24.16
N ASN A 184 6.26 -0.60 -24.63
CA ASN A 184 5.01 -0.90 -25.34
C ASN A 184 3.90 -1.56 -24.48
N VAL A 185 3.93 -1.42 -23.16
CA VAL A 185 2.85 -1.84 -22.26
C VAL A 185 1.92 -0.66 -21.98
N ARG A 186 0.61 -0.93 -21.93
CA ARG A 186 -0.40 0.06 -21.50
C ARG A 186 -0.10 0.51 -20.08
N THR A 187 -0.10 1.81 -19.85
CA THR A 187 0.18 2.42 -18.54
C THR A 187 -0.96 3.30 -18.07
N THR A 188 -1.12 3.41 -16.77
CA THR A 188 -2.04 4.34 -16.13
C THR A 188 -1.47 5.76 -16.12
N LYS A 189 -2.26 6.76 -15.75
CA LYS A 189 -1.80 8.15 -15.58
C LYS A 189 -0.69 8.29 -14.54
N MET A 190 -0.64 7.39 -13.53
CA MET A 190 0.47 7.29 -12.56
C MET A 190 1.78 6.80 -13.18
N GLY A 191 1.75 6.30 -14.42
CA GLY A 191 2.87 5.63 -15.06
C GLY A 191 3.06 4.18 -14.61
N TYR A 192 2.13 3.61 -13.85
CA TYR A 192 2.12 2.18 -13.54
C TYR A 192 1.68 1.36 -14.75
N GLU A 193 2.15 0.13 -14.89
CA GLU A 193 1.57 -0.78 -15.88
C GLU A 193 0.07 -0.99 -15.57
N TYR A 194 -0.78 -0.92 -16.60
CA TYR A 194 -2.20 -1.27 -16.49
C TYR A 194 -2.31 -2.78 -16.22
N ARG A 195 -2.55 -3.12 -14.95
CA ARG A 195 -2.44 -4.51 -14.48
C ARG A 195 -3.52 -4.85 -13.43
N PRO A 196 -4.80 -4.93 -13.83
CA PRO A 196 -5.87 -5.32 -12.90
C PRO A 196 -5.61 -6.70 -12.25
N GLN A 197 -4.96 -7.64 -12.95
CA GLN A 197 -4.62 -8.98 -12.45
C GLN A 197 -3.62 -8.99 -11.29
N ALA A 198 -2.99 -7.86 -10.95
CA ALA A 198 -2.12 -7.75 -9.77
C ALA A 198 -2.88 -8.08 -8.48
N VAL A 199 -4.20 -7.87 -8.44
CA VAL A 199 -5.04 -8.25 -7.30
C VAL A 199 -5.04 -9.76 -7.11
N LEU A 200 -5.25 -10.54 -8.16
CA LEU A 200 -5.30 -12.00 -8.10
C LEU A 200 -3.94 -12.60 -7.68
N TYR A 201 -2.83 -12.05 -8.19
CA TYR A 201 -1.49 -12.45 -7.75
C TYR A 201 -1.33 -12.29 -6.23
N ASN A 202 -1.74 -11.15 -5.68
CA ASN A 202 -1.62 -10.87 -4.26
C ASN A 202 -2.61 -11.69 -3.41
N LEU A 203 -3.79 -12.01 -3.90
CA LEU A 203 -4.71 -12.94 -3.22
C LEU A 203 -4.08 -14.32 -3.05
N HIS A 204 -3.47 -14.88 -4.09
CA HIS A 204 -2.76 -16.16 -4.00
C HIS A 204 -1.55 -16.08 -3.06
N ARG A 205 -0.81 -14.96 -3.06
CA ARG A 205 0.30 -14.73 -2.13
C ARG A 205 -0.19 -14.70 -0.67
N ILE A 206 -1.30 -14.02 -0.40
CA ILE A 206 -1.92 -13.95 0.92
C ILE A 206 -2.40 -15.34 1.35
N HIS A 207 -3.14 -16.04 0.50
CA HIS A 207 -3.64 -17.38 0.80
C HIS A 207 -2.52 -18.37 1.12
N LYS A 208 -1.41 -18.30 0.40
CA LYS A 208 -0.23 -19.13 0.67
C LYS A 208 0.36 -18.88 2.06
N GLN A 209 0.37 -17.63 2.52
CA GLN A 209 0.98 -17.24 3.81
C GLN A 209 0.00 -17.34 4.98
N PHE A 210 -1.26 -16.99 4.75
CA PHE A 210 -2.33 -16.91 5.73
C PHE A 210 -3.62 -17.56 5.20
N PRO A 211 -3.66 -18.90 5.06
CA PRO A 211 -4.76 -19.58 4.36
C PRO A 211 -6.12 -19.44 5.07
N ASP A 212 -6.11 -19.18 6.37
CA ASP A 212 -7.31 -19.08 7.18
C ASP A 212 -7.84 -17.67 7.37
N LYS A 213 -7.06 -16.63 7.01
CA LYS A 213 -7.48 -15.24 7.21
C LYS A 213 -8.43 -14.76 6.13
N GLU A 214 -9.38 -13.95 6.55
CA GLU A 214 -10.21 -13.15 5.66
C GLU A 214 -9.36 -12.04 5.00
N ILE A 215 -9.78 -11.58 3.83
CA ILE A 215 -9.07 -10.55 3.05
C ILE A 215 -10.03 -9.39 2.79
N PHE A 216 -9.60 -8.18 3.16
CA PHE A 216 -10.30 -6.96 2.83
C PHE A 216 -9.45 -6.13 1.86
N ILE A 217 -9.94 -5.93 0.65
CA ILE A 217 -9.29 -5.02 -0.29
C ILE A 217 -9.65 -3.60 0.15
N THR A 218 -8.73 -2.96 0.86
CA THR A 218 -8.94 -1.63 1.47
C THR A 218 -8.59 -0.48 0.52
N GLU A 219 -7.83 -0.75 -0.54
CA GLU A 219 -7.64 0.16 -1.65
C GLU A 219 -7.28 -0.60 -2.93
N ASN A 220 -7.96 -0.23 -4.00
CA ASN A 220 -7.61 -0.56 -5.38
C ASN A 220 -8.29 0.43 -6.31
N GLY A 221 -7.65 0.81 -7.40
CA GLY A 221 -8.20 1.77 -8.35
C GLY A 221 -7.19 2.18 -9.41
N ILE A 222 -7.56 3.17 -10.21
CA ILE A 222 -6.74 3.66 -11.31
C ILE A 222 -6.82 5.18 -11.42
N ALA A 223 -5.67 5.83 -11.62
CA ALA A 223 -5.63 7.22 -12.05
C ALA A 223 -5.75 7.28 -13.57
N THR A 224 -6.79 7.92 -14.07
CA THR A 224 -7.07 8.08 -15.49
C THR A 224 -7.95 9.29 -15.76
N ASP A 225 -7.83 9.88 -16.95
CA ASP A 225 -8.74 10.90 -17.45
C ASP A 225 -9.89 10.29 -18.28
N ASP A 226 -9.83 8.98 -18.56
CA ASP A 226 -10.88 8.24 -19.27
C ASP A 226 -11.71 7.39 -18.30
N ASP A 227 -12.93 7.82 -18.05
CA ASP A 227 -13.84 7.13 -17.14
C ASP A 227 -14.24 5.71 -17.62
N LYS A 228 -14.19 5.46 -18.94
CA LYS A 228 -14.40 4.09 -19.49
C LYS A 228 -13.26 3.17 -19.12
N GLU A 229 -12.02 3.68 -19.14
CA GLU A 229 -10.85 2.92 -18.70
C GLU A 229 -10.96 2.58 -17.20
N ARG A 230 -11.53 3.47 -16.39
CA ARG A 230 -11.78 3.22 -14.96
C ARG A 230 -12.79 2.09 -14.78
N ILE A 231 -13.90 2.11 -15.51
CA ILE A 231 -14.93 1.05 -15.48
C ILE A 231 -14.33 -0.28 -15.93
N GLU A 232 -13.55 -0.30 -17.03
CA GLU A 232 -12.86 -1.49 -17.55
C GLU A 232 -11.95 -2.09 -16.48
N PHE A 233 -11.05 -1.28 -15.90
CA PHE A 233 -10.11 -1.72 -14.87
C PHE A 233 -10.82 -2.34 -13.66
N VAL A 234 -11.83 -1.65 -13.13
CA VAL A 234 -12.55 -2.12 -11.94
C VAL A 234 -13.40 -3.36 -12.26
N THR A 235 -13.96 -3.46 -13.47
CA THR A 235 -14.68 -4.66 -13.91
C THR A 235 -13.78 -5.89 -13.91
N ASP A 236 -12.56 -5.76 -14.45
CA ASP A 236 -11.58 -6.85 -14.47
C ASP A 236 -11.19 -7.27 -13.04
N VAL A 237 -10.89 -6.29 -12.18
CA VAL A 237 -10.58 -6.53 -10.77
C VAL A 237 -11.72 -7.25 -10.06
N LEU A 238 -12.95 -6.75 -10.15
CA LEU A 238 -14.11 -7.35 -9.47
C LEU A 238 -14.43 -8.75 -10.02
N SER A 239 -14.18 -8.99 -11.30
CA SER A 239 -14.34 -10.33 -11.91
C SER A 239 -13.33 -11.33 -11.33
N ASP A 240 -12.08 -10.92 -11.13
CA ASP A 240 -11.04 -11.75 -10.51
C ASP A 240 -11.33 -11.99 -9.02
N LEU A 241 -11.79 -10.95 -8.29
CA LEU A 241 -12.21 -11.08 -6.89
C LEU A 241 -13.39 -12.05 -6.74
N HIS A 242 -14.37 -11.96 -7.62
CA HIS A 242 -15.54 -12.85 -7.60
C HIS A 242 -15.14 -14.31 -7.79
N LYS A 243 -14.36 -14.62 -8.83
CA LYS A 243 -13.86 -15.98 -9.09
C LYS A 243 -13.06 -16.52 -7.91
N TYR A 244 -12.14 -15.73 -7.38
CA TYR A 244 -11.35 -16.13 -6.22
C TYR A 244 -12.25 -16.41 -5.01
N ASN A 245 -13.28 -15.58 -4.80
CA ASN A 245 -14.17 -15.72 -3.65
C ASN A 245 -15.11 -16.93 -3.79
N GLU A 246 -15.51 -17.32 -5.01
CA GLU A 246 -16.24 -18.57 -5.25
C GLU A 246 -15.42 -19.80 -4.86
N GLU A 247 -14.10 -19.77 -5.06
CA GLU A 247 -13.22 -20.90 -4.75
C GLU A 247 -12.82 -20.94 -3.26
N HIS A 248 -12.64 -19.80 -2.62
CA HIS A 248 -12.02 -19.71 -1.28
C HIS A 248 -12.92 -19.11 -0.21
N GLY A 249 -13.93 -18.30 -0.54
CA GLY A 249 -14.86 -17.68 0.41
C GLY A 249 -14.20 -16.77 1.44
N LYS A 250 -13.12 -16.06 1.08
CA LYS A 250 -12.27 -15.30 2.02
C LYS A 250 -12.36 -13.79 1.89
N ILE A 251 -12.92 -13.26 0.79
CA ILE A 251 -13.00 -11.81 0.56
C ILE A 251 -14.23 -11.26 1.27
N ILE A 252 -14.00 -10.31 2.19
CA ILE A 252 -15.05 -9.68 3.00
C ILE A 252 -15.45 -8.29 2.52
N GLY A 253 -14.68 -7.67 1.63
CA GLY A 253 -15.02 -6.36 1.08
C GLY A 253 -14.01 -5.82 0.08
N TYR A 254 -14.44 -4.80 -0.66
CA TYR A 254 -13.64 -4.07 -1.63
C TYR A 254 -13.96 -2.56 -1.54
N LEU A 255 -12.93 -1.75 -1.36
CA LEU A 255 -13.01 -0.30 -1.38
C LEU A 255 -12.23 0.24 -2.57
N TYR A 256 -12.91 1.03 -3.38
CA TYR A 256 -12.29 1.70 -4.51
C TYR A 256 -11.49 2.93 -4.04
N TRP A 257 -10.26 3.10 -4.50
CA TRP A 257 -9.48 4.33 -4.34
C TRP A 257 -9.59 5.18 -5.60
N SER A 258 -10.28 6.35 -5.55
CA SER A 258 -10.90 6.95 -4.38
C SER A 258 -12.30 7.49 -4.71
N LEU A 259 -13.08 7.83 -3.70
CA LEU A 259 -14.39 8.44 -3.93
C LEU A 259 -14.26 9.81 -4.59
N LEU A 260 -13.38 10.67 -4.09
CA LEU A 260 -13.14 12.03 -4.59
C LEU A 260 -11.70 12.14 -5.11
N ASP A 261 -11.49 12.95 -6.14
CA ASP A 261 -10.15 13.41 -6.46
C ASP A 261 -9.50 14.07 -5.25
N ASN A 262 -8.25 13.76 -5.02
CA ASN A 262 -7.53 14.19 -3.82
C ASN A 262 -6.08 14.61 -4.12
N PHE A 263 -5.34 14.94 -3.08
CA PHE A 263 -3.94 15.32 -3.16
C PHE A 263 -3.05 14.05 -3.13
N GLU A 264 -2.53 13.66 -4.31
CA GLU A 264 -1.66 12.47 -4.46
C GLU A 264 -0.20 12.80 -4.11
N TRP A 265 0.04 13.06 -2.85
CA TRP A 265 1.37 13.31 -2.25
C TRP A 265 2.25 14.24 -3.09
N ASP A 266 3.41 13.80 -3.55
CA ASP A 266 4.35 14.60 -4.34
C ASP A 266 3.88 14.88 -5.80
N LEU A 267 2.84 14.21 -6.27
CA LEU A 267 2.19 14.47 -7.55
C LEU A 267 1.07 15.53 -7.45
N GLY A 268 0.73 15.95 -6.24
CA GLY A 268 -0.29 16.97 -6.01
C GLY A 268 -1.67 16.56 -6.52
N TYR A 269 -2.35 17.47 -7.20
CA TYR A 269 -3.71 17.26 -7.72
C TYR A 269 -3.75 16.80 -9.19
N GLN A 270 -2.67 16.22 -9.71
CA GLN A 270 -2.59 15.85 -11.12
C GLN A 270 -3.18 14.46 -11.39
N MET A 271 -3.32 13.62 -10.36
CA MET A 271 -3.77 12.24 -10.49
C MET A 271 -5.26 12.12 -10.19
N ASN A 272 -6.03 11.74 -11.19
CA ASN A 272 -7.49 11.66 -11.12
C ASN A 272 -7.91 10.21 -10.79
N PHE A 273 -7.93 9.87 -9.50
CA PHE A 273 -8.42 8.60 -9.00
C PHE A 273 -9.93 8.61 -8.72
N GLY A 274 -10.51 9.80 -8.54
CA GLY A 274 -11.87 9.97 -8.06
C GLY A 274 -12.94 9.32 -8.93
N LEU A 275 -13.91 8.65 -8.31
CA LEU A 275 -15.22 8.39 -8.92
C LEU A 275 -16.00 9.69 -9.11
N VAL A 276 -15.62 10.70 -8.36
CA VAL A 276 -16.18 12.04 -8.39
C VAL A 276 -15.05 13.02 -8.59
N GLU A 277 -15.09 13.77 -9.70
CA GLU A 277 -14.18 14.87 -9.94
C GLU A 277 -14.42 16.00 -8.93
N VAL A 278 -13.35 16.66 -8.48
CA VAL A 278 -13.39 17.83 -7.62
C VAL A 278 -12.81 19.02 -8.38
N ASP A 279 -13.65 20.01 -8.70
CA ASP A 279 -13.17 21.28 -9.25
C ASP A 279 -12.30 21.99 -8.21
N LYS A 280 -11.08 22.34 -8.59
CA LYS A 280 -10.09 22.93 -7.65
C LYS A 280 -10.33 24.42 -7.42
N THR A 281 -11.23 25.05 -8.17
CA THR A 281 -11.54 26.48 -8.08
C THR A 281 -12.61 26.74 -7.03
N ASP A 282 -13.69 25.96 -7.04
CA ASP A 282 -14.86 26.16 -6.18
C ASP A 282 -15.20 24.94 -5.32
N PHE A 283 -14.44 23.85 -5.48
CA PHE A 283 -14.64 22.56 -4.80
C PHE A 283 -16.00 21.90 -5.12
N SER A 284 -16.64 22.24 -6.24
CA SER A 284 -17.80 21.51 -6.72
C SER A 284 -17.47 20.06 -7.05
N ARG A 285 -18.45 19.16 -6.95
CA ARG A 285 -18.29 17.72 -7.13
C ARG A 285 -19.07 17.28 -8.35
N HIS A 286 -18.40 16.61 -9.28
CA HIS A 286 -18.98 16.13 -10.53
C HIS A 286 -18.84 14.60 -10.61
N PRO A 287 -19.89 13.82 -10.23
CA PRO A 287 -19.83 12.37 -10.30
C PRO A 287 -19.67 11.89 -11.74
N HIS A 288 -18.70 11.01 -11.97
CA HIS A 288 -18.52 10.30 -13.22
C HIS A 288 -19.59 9.19 -13.40
N GLU A 289 -19.71 8.66 -14.60
CA GLU A 289 -20.57 7.49 -14.85
C GLU A 289 -20.10 6.26 -14.05
N SER A 290 -18.78 6.11 -13.85
CA SER A 290 -18.21 5.08 -12.97
C SER A 290 -18.72 5.15 -11.53
N ALA A 291 -19.03 6.34 -11.00
CA ALA A 291 -19.62 6.48 -9.66
C ALA A 291 -21.02 5.85 -9.60
N LYS A 292 -21.86 6.09 -10.60
CA LYS A 292 -23.21 5.51 -10.68
C LYS A 292 -23.13 3.99 -10.86
N TRP A 293 -22.28 3.56 -11.80
CA TRP A 293 -22.05 2.16 -12.09
C TRP A 293 -21.55 1.37 -10.87
N PHE A 294 -20.54 1.89 -10.18
CA PHE A 294 -19.99 1.26 -8.97
C PHE A 294 -21.00 1.28 -7.81
N GLY A 295 -21.76 2.37 -7.67
CA GLY A 295 -22.85 2.48 -6.70
C GLY A 295 -23.94 1.44 -6.93
N GLU A 296 -24.29 1.13 -8.19
CA GLU A 296 -25.25 0.08 -8.51
C GLU A 296 -24.72 -1.32 -8.16
N ILE A 297 -23.44 -1.61 -8.46
CA ILE A 297 -22.78 -2.85 -8.05
C ILE A 297 -22.79 -2.98 -6.52
N SER A 298 -22.43 -1.93 -5.81
CA SER A 298 -22.40 -1.91 -4.34
C SER A 298 -23.79 -2.17 -3.73
N ARG A 299 -24.86 -1.70 -4.37
CA ARG A 299 -26.23 -1.87 -3.92
C ARG A 299 -26.78 -3.27 -4.23
N THR A 300 -26.44 -3.81 -5.40
CA THR A 300 -27.02 -5.08 -5.90
C THR A 300 -26.16 -6.30 -5.63
N ASN A 301 -24.88 -6.09 -5.30
CA ASN A 301 -23.84 -7.10 -5.25
C ASN A 301 -23.77 -7.95 -6.54
N ASN A 302 -23.99 -7.29 -7.68
CA ASN A 302 -24.05 -7.93 -8.99
C ASN A 302 -23.18 -7.18 -10.00
N LEU A 303 -22.25 -7.88 -10.60
CA LEU A 303 -21.43 -7.40 -11.70
C LEU A 303 -22.14 -7.74 -13.04
N SER A 304 -23.20 -7.01 -13.39
CA SER A 304 -23.81 -7.16 -14.72
C SER A 304 -22.83 -6.62 -15.78
N LYS A 305 -22.47 -7.45 -16.75
CA LYS A 305 -21.76 -6.97 -17.94
C LYS A 305 -22.67 -6.01 -18.70
N GLN A 306 -22.25 -4.75 -18.83
CA GLN A 306 -22.88 -3.80 -19.75
C GLN A 306 -22.48 -4.13 -21.19
#